data_9a3a559ce1e974af84957afa14a8b94c
#
_entry.id   9a3a559ce1e974af84957afa14a8b94c
#
_cell.length_a   1.000
_cell.length_b   1.000
_cell.length_c   1.000
_cell.angle_alpha   90.00
_cell.angle_beta   90.00
_cell.angle_gamma   90.00
#
_symmetry.space_group_name_H-M   'P 1'
#
loop_
_entity.id
_entity.type
_entity.pdbx_description
1 polymer ?
#
loop_
_entity_poly.entity_id
_entity_poly.type
_entity_poly.pdbx_seq_one_letter_code
_entity_poly.pdbx_strand_id
1 'polypeptide(L)'
;MVLGGIAAPFGVGLPAGIPSPCAAQESPKQEAPHSFALGDPVSFDPGMVIEAARSLSKRPFRPLAADILGVFRDLNYEQYAAIRQRPGTAIWAAENTGFAIEPLHRGFIFSSPLEINLVVEAKGRRILYDPALFDFGKLAAPSNTGDIGFSGFRVLAQGQSGFSELAIFQGASFFRAVAPGQSLGTMARALSIKTADPRGEEFPAFRAVWIERPTLAVGALVIHALIDSESVTGAYRFTLRPGDATIIDTECTLFARVAVDNLGLATMSAAHLSGLIDERRDDDLRPTVSEASGLQMLTGQGEWLWRPVANRNTLQISTFVDESPRGFGFLQRDRNFDHYQDDDQHYENRPSLWIEPIGDWSAGGFQLVEIPSDSEINQNIIGYWKPKQALAAGSETSFAYRQFWCWNPPEQPPLAIARQSRSGRGSSQKRRRFIVEFSGDILSLPQNAEAMKPNLSASPGSIAALRTFTSADKKSCRILFEIDPGNESYSELRLVLEASGKPISETWLYRWTL
;
A
#
# COMPACT_ATOMS: atom_id res chain seq x y z
N MET A 1 -6.08 18.27 -10.79
CA MET A 1 -5.90 18.47 -9.34
C MET A 1 -5.85 17.08 -8.75
N VAL A 2 -4.64 16.54 -8.60
CA VAL A 2 -4.45 15.16 -8.08
C VAL A 2 -4.62 15.25 -6.57
N LEU A 3 -5.73 14.76 -6.04
CA LEU A 3 -5.89 14.54 -4.60
C LEU A 3 -5.05 13.32 -4.21
N GLY A 4 -3.76 13.58 -3.97
CA GLY A 4 -2.88 12.60 -3.37
C GLY A 4 -3.40 12.20 -1.99
N GLY A 5 -3.52 10.91 -1.72
CA GLY A 5 -3.85 10.41 -0.39
C GLY A 5 -2.75 10.83 0.60
N ILE A 6 -3.10 11.64 1.58
CA ILE A 6 -2.17 12.12 2.59
C ILE A 6 -1.87 10.99 3.56
N ALA A 7 -0.60 10.57 3.62
CA ALA A 7 -0.09 9.71 4.67
C ALA A 7 0.04 10.54 5.96
N ALA A 8 -0.67 10.16 7.00
CA ALA A 8 -0.46 10.75 8.31
C ALA A 8 0.79 10.13 8.97
N PRO A 9 1.75 10.91 9.45
CA PRO A 9 2.82 10.40 10.29
C PRO A 9 2.27 10.10 11.69
N PHE A 10 2.40 8.88 12.15
CA PHE A 10 2.16 8.50 13.54
C PHE A 10 3.47 7.99 14.14
N GLY A 11 4.07 8.81 14.96
CA GLY A 11 5.20 8.45 15.78
C GLY A 11 5.50 9.57 16.77
N VAL A 12 4.89 9.54 17.95
CA VAL A 12 5.31 10.39 19.06
C VAL A 12 5.99 9.49 20.09
N GLY A 13 7.33 9.50 20.10
CA GLY A 13 8.15 9.00 21.18
C GLY A 13 8.08 9.97 22.35
N LEU A 14 7.75 9.47 23.55
CA LEU A 14 7.81 10.22 24.81
C LEU A 14 9.25 10.25 25.33
N PRO A 15 9.76 11.38 25.85
CA PRO A 15 11.07 11.44 26.49
C PRO A 15 11.03 10.76 27.89
N ALA A 16 12.09 10.03 28.19
CA ALA A 16 12.30 9.41 29.49
C ALA A 16 12.49 10.47 30.59
N GLY A 17 11.53 10.59 31.48
CA GLY A 17 11.59 11.44 32.68
C GLY A 17 12.09 10.66 33.89
N ILE A 18 12.95 11.29 34.67
CA ILE A 18 13.59 10.86 35.92
C ILE A 18 12.52 10.60 37.00
N PRO A 19 12.63 9.57 37.84
CA PRO A 19 11.63 9.29 38.86
C PRO A 19 11.77 10.20 40.08
N SER A 20 10.68 10.89 40.45
CA SER A 20 10.51 11.54 41.76
C SER A 20 9.56 10.71 42.65
N PRO A 21 9.66 10.82 43.99
CA PRO A 21 9.16 9.80 44.90
C PRO A 21 7.64 9.81 45.07
N CYS A 22 7.17 8.62 45.29
CA CYS A 22 5.86 8.12 45.61
C CYS A 22 4.95 9.03 46.45
N ALA A 23 3.89 9.53 45.81
CA ALA A 23 2.63 9.85 46.48
C ALA A 23 1.62 8.78 46.06
N ALA A 24 0.91 8.20 47.04
CA ALA A 24 -0.08 7.17 46.77
C ALA A 24 -1.19 7.75 45.84
N GLN A 25 -1.18 7.27 44.58
CA GLN A 25 -2.25 7.54 43.64
C GLN A 25 -3.41 6.59 43.93
N GLU A 26 -4.55 7.15 44.23
CA GLU A 26 -5.84 6.46 44.20
C GLU A 26 -5.97 5.75 42.84
N SER A 27 -6.26 4.47 42.86
CA SER A 27 -6.53 3.67 41.66
C SER A 27 -7.67 4.35 40.87
N PRO A 28 -7.49 4.57 39.55
CA PRO A 28 -8.57 5.13 38.75
C PRO A 28 -9.78 4.19 38.84
N LYS A 29 -10.95 4.74 39.15
CA LYS A 29 -12.22 4.04 39.08
C LYS A 29 -12.31 3.45 37.66
N GLN A 30 -12.38 2.14 37.56
CA GLN A 30 -12.69 1.44 36.31
C GLN A 30 -14.09 1.89 35.89
N GLU A 31 -14.17 2.83 34.96
CA GLU A 31 -15.43 3.18 34.29
C GLU A 31 -15.96 1.93 33.60
N ALA A 32 -17.26 1.68 33.76
CA ALA A 32 -17.93 0.58 33.07
C ALA A 32 -17.66 0.67 31.56
N PRO A 33 -17.44 -0.47 30.86
CA PRO A 33 -17.16 -0.45 29.43
C PRO A 33 -18.30 0.27 28.70
N HIS A 34 -17.95 1.35 27.98
CA HIS A 34 -18.91 2.06 27.16
C HIS A 34 -19.47 1.11 26.11
N SER A 35 -20.77 0.85 26.13
CA SER A 35 -21.42 0.07 25.09
C SER A 35 -21.70 0.97 23.89
N PHE A 36 -21.27 0.51 22.70
CA PHE A 36 -21.62 1.19 21.44
C PHE A 36 -23.14 1.24 21.27
N ALA A 37 -23.66 2.38 20.84
CA ALA A 37 -25.03 2.47 20.39
C ALA A 37 -25.14 1.70 19.05
N LEU A 38 -25.99 0.69 19.02
CA LEU A 38 -26.21 -0.15 17.84
C LEU A 38 -27.63 0.02 17.32
N GLY A 39 -27.76 0.12 16.00
CA GLY A 39 -29.04 0.09 15.32
C GLY A 39 -29.76 -1.26 15.46
N ASP A 40 -30.95 -1.36 14.88
CA ASP A 40 -31.73 -2.59 14.88
C ASP A 40 -31.01 -3.74 14.15
N PRO A 41 -31.12 -4.98 14.62
CA PRO A 41 -30.51 -6.13 13.96
C PRO A 41 -31.21 -6.43 12.63
N VAL A 42 -30.44 -6.55 11.57
CA VAL A 42 -30.87 -6.96 10.23
C VAL A 42 -30.23 -8.30 9.89
N SER A 43 -30.99 -9.21 9.28
CA SER A 43 -30.42 -10.49 8.81
C SER A 43 -29.26 -10.20 7.86
N PHE A 44 -28.14 -10.91 8.01
CA PHE A 44 -26.95 -10.76 7.19
C PHE A 44 -26.59 -12.12 6.56
N ASP A 45 -26.35 -12.06 5.26
CA ASP A 45 -25.75 -13.12 4.46
C ASP A 45 -24.74 -12.46 3.51
N PRO A 46 -23.53 -13.01 3.30
CA PRO A 46 -22.53 -12.44 2.39
C PRO A 46 -23.04 -12.16 0.97
N GLY A 47 -23.96 -12.98 0.47
CA GLY A 47 -24.60 -12.76 -0.83
C GLY A 47 -25.39 -11.46 -0.93
N MET A 48 -25.87 -10.91 0.20
CA MET A 48 -26.57 -9.61 0.22
C MET A 48 -25.70 -8.48 -0.28
N VAL A 49 -24.38 -8.52 0.00
CA VAL A 49 -23.45 -7.47 -0.45
C VAL A 49 -23.29 -7.53 -1.97
N ILE A 50 -23.24 -8.73 -2.55
CA ILE A 50 -23.17 -8.93 -4.00
C ILE A 50 -24.47 -8.42 -4.66
N GLU A 51 -25.64 -8.77 -4.10
CA GLU A 51 -26.92 -8.29 -4.61
C GLU A 51 -27.11 -6.79 -4.44
N ALA A 52 -26.60 -6.22 -3.35
CA ALA A 52 -26.60 -4.77 -3.14
C ALA A 52 -25.75 -4.07 -4.21
N ALA A 53 -24.53 -4.56 -4.50
CA ALA A 53 -23.69 -4.04 -5.55
C ALA A 53 -24.35 -4.17 -6.93
N ARG A 54 -24.91 -5.35 -7.26
CA ARG A 54 -25.63 -5.59 -8.51
C ARG A 54 -26.86 -4.66 -8.67
N SER A 55 -27.61 -4.44 -7.60
CA SER A 55 -28.76 -3.55 -7.61
C SER A 55 -28.34 -2.09 -7.74
N LEU A 56 -27.24 -1.71 -7.08
CA LEU A 56 -26.71 -0.35 -7.10
C LEU A 56 -26.16 0.00 -8.49
N SER A 57 -25.53 -0.94 -9.21
CA SER A 57 -25.03 -0.73 -10.57
C SER A 57 -26.10 -0.36 -11.60
N LYS A 58 -27.35 -0.73 -11.34
CA LYS A 58 -28.51 -0.43 -12.20
C LYS A 58 -29.08 0.97 -11.97
N ARG A 59 -28.55 1.72 -10.99
CA ARG A 59 -28.99 3.07 -10.62
C ARG A 59 -27.89 4.08 -10.97
N PRO A 60 -28.25 5.33 -11.31
CA PRO A 60 -27.27 6.40 -11.44
C PRO A 60 -26.45 6.55 -10.16
N PHE A 61 -25.15 6.82 -10.33
CA PHE A 61 -24.27 7.10 -9.21
C PHE A 61 -24.74 8.33 -8.44
N ARG A 62 -24.67 8.26 -7.13
CA ARG A 62 -24.91 9.38 -6.22
C ARG A 62 -23.71 9.47 -5.28
N PRO A 63 -22.97 10.60 -5.29
CA PRO A 63 -21.86 10.80 -4.38
C PRO A 63 -22.31 10.62 -2.92
N LEU A 64 -21.40 10.13 -2.08
CA LEU A 64 -21.63 10.14 -0.63
C LEU A 64 -21.74 11.58 -0.16
N ALA A 65 -22.74 11.86 0.68
CA ALA A 65 -22.89 13.17 1.26
C ALA A 65 -21.69 13.48 2.17
N ALA A 66 -20.91 14.48 1.80
CA ALA A 66 -19.79 14.97 2.61
C ALA A 66 -20.25 15.96 3.70
N ASP A 67 -21.56 15.98 4.01
CA ASP A 67 -22.12 16.86 5.02
C ASP A 67 -21.55 16.53 6.40
N ILE A 68 -20.75 17.44 6.89
CA ILE A 68 -20.12 17.38 8.20
C ILE A 68 -20.21 18.77 8.84
N LEU A 69 -20.36 18.81 10.15
CA LEU A 69 -20.38 20.07 10.90
C LEU A 69 -19.14 20.91 10.59
N GLY A 70 -19.29 22.22 10.43
CA GLY A 70 -18.21 23.13 10.06
C GLY A 70 -16.98 22.99 10.96
N VAL A 71 -17.21 22.80 12.27
CA VAL A 71 -16.14 22.58 13.26
C VAL A 71 -15.22 21.38 12.92
N PHE A 72 -15.72 20.37 12.22
CA PHE A 72 -14.91 19.21 11.81
C PHE A 72 -14.40 19.31 10.37
N ARG A 73 -15.06 20.12 9.52
CA ARG A 73 -14.64 20.33 8.13
C ARG A 73 -13.35 21.14 8.05
N ASP A 74 -13.24 22.16 8.88
CA ASP A 74 -12.18 23.16 8.80
C ASP A 74 -10.97 22.81 9.69
N LEU A 75 -10.87 21.57 10.16
CA LEU A 75 -9.72 21.09 10.93
C LEU A 75 -8.47 21.06 10.06
N ASN A 76 -7.35 21.48 10.62
CA ASN A 76 -6.05 21.14 10.08
C ASN A 76 -5.64 19.70 10.50
N TYR A 77 -4.51 19.22 9.94
CA TYR A 77 -4.05 17.87 10.21
C TYR A 77 -3.79 17.60 11.70
N GLU A 78 -3.12 18.51 12.41
CA GLU A 78 -2.78 18.35 13.84
C GLU A 78 -4.05 18.26 14.70
N GLN A 79 -5.04 19.11 14.41
CA GLN A 79 -6.32 19.09 15.08
C GLN A 79 -7.07 17.79 14.83
N TYR A 80 -7.08 17.32 13.59
CA TYR A 80 -7.71 16.05 13.25
C TYR A 80 -7.00 14.86 13.93
N ALA A 81 -5.69 14.82 13.90
CA ALA A 81 -4.87 13.77 14.53
C ALA A 81 -5.01 13.76 16.07
N ALA A 82 -5.41 14.88 16.68
CA ALA A 82 -5.68 14.95 18.11
C ALA A 82 -7.01 14.28 18.49
N ILE A 83 -7.94 14.06 17.54
CA ILE A 83 -9.19 13.33 17.80
C ILE A 83 -8.85 11.84 17.83
N ARG A 84 -8.90 11.24 19.00
CA ARG A 84 -8.54 9.84 19.22
C ARG A 84 -9.70 9.09 19.86
N GLN A 85 -9.80 7.80 19.58
CA GLN A 85 -10.71 6.95 20.32
C GLN A 85 -10.28 6.88 21.78
N ARG A 86 -11.23 6.91 22.71
CA ARG A 86 -10.94 6.81 24.14
C ARG A 86 -10.41 5.41 24.47
N PRO A 87 -9.39 5.28 25.32
CA PRO A 87 -8.92 3.98 25.79
C PRO A 87 -10.07 3.14 26.35
N GLY A 88 -10.08 1.85 26.04
CA GLY A 88 -11.09 0.91 26.53
C GLY A 88 -12.42 0.91 25.77
N THR A 89 -12.57 1.73 24.74
CA THR A 89 -13.78 1.75 23.89
C THR A 89 -13.64 0.98 22.59
N ALA A 90 -12.53 0.26 22.36
CA ALA A 90 -12.39 -0.56 21.17
C ALA A 90 -13.35 -1.76 21.20
N ILE A 91 -14.08 -1.97 20.11
CA ILE A 91 -15.08 -3.04 19.98
C ILE A 91 -14.37 -4.38 20.09
N TRP A 92 -14.92 -5.32 20.88
CA TRP A 92 -14.42 -6.67 21.17
C TRP A 92 -13.11 -6.74 21.95
N ALA A 93 -12.50 -5.63 22.35
CA ALA A 93 -11.23 -5.65 23.10
C ALA A 93 -11.32 -6.44 24.43
N ALA A 94 -12.48 -6.42 25.10
CA ALA A 94 -12.72 -7.15 26.35
C ALA A 94 -13.23 -8.59 26.15
N GLU A 95 -13.49 -9.01 24.90
CA GLU A 95 -14.21 -10.26 24.58
C GLU A 95 -13.30 -11.44 24.23
N ASN A 96 -11.98 -11.26 24.30
CA ASN A 96 -10.97 -12.29 23.96
C ASN A 96 -11.20 -12.93 22.59
N THR A 97 -11.47 -12.09 21.58
CA THR A 97 -11.71 -12.53 20.20
C THR A 97 -10.44 -12.55 19.35
N GLY A 98 -9.31 -12.06 19.88
CA GLY A 98 -8.06 -11.91 19.14
C GLY A 98 -7.97 -10.63 18.31
N PHE A 99 -9.07 -9.89 18.14
CA PHE A 99 -9.14 -8.64 17.38
C PHE A 99 -9.96 -7.59 18.13
N ALA A 100 -9.66 -6.33 17.84
CA ALA A 100 -10.50 -5.21 18.24
C ALA A 100 -10.65 -4.22 17.09
N ILE A 101 -11.75 -3.46 17.09
CA ILE A 101 -12.08 -2.49 16.04
C ILE A 101 -12.23 -1.10 16.68
N GLU A 102 -11.60 -0.13 16.06
CA GLU A 102 -11.72 1.29 16.42
C GLU A 102 -12.32 2.07 15.25
N PRO A 103 -13.58 2.53 15.33
CA PRO A 103 -14.13 3.46 14.35
C PRO A 103 -13.36 4.79 14.35
N LEU A 104 -13.18 5.38 13.17
CA LEU A 104 -12.43 6.63 12.99
C LEU A 104 -13.38 7.81 12.77
N HIS A 105 -13.08 8.92 13.44
CA HIS A 105 -13.87 10.13 13.36
C HIS A 105 -13.82 10.74 11.95
N ARG A 106 -14.89 11.41 11.52
CA ARG A 106 -14.93 12.21 10.29
C ARG A 106 -14.35 13.59 10.53
N GLY A 107 -13.57 14.10 9.59
CA GLY A 107 -12.99 15.44 9.67
C GLY A 107 -11.86 15.64 8.69
N PHE A 108 -11.38 16.88 8.57
CA PHE A 108 -10.31 17.22 7.64
C PHE A 108 -10.66 16.75 6.21
N ILE A 109 -9.78 16.01 5.54
CA ILE A 109 -10.04 15.44 4.21
C ILE A 109 -10.92 14.19 4.25
N PHE A 110 -11.10 13.57 5.43
CA PHE A 110 -11.90 12.36 5.61
C PHE A 110 -13.36 12.69 5.94
N SER A 111 -14.02 13.41 5.03
CA SER A 111 -15.37 13.91 5.21
C SER A 111 -16.48 12.94 4.80
N SER A 112 -16.18 11.97 3.93
CA SER A 112 -17.17 11.00 3.45
C SER A 112 -17.52 9.99 4.54
N PRO A 113 -18.82 9.67 4.76
CA PRO A 113 -19.24 8.67 5.73
C PRO A 113 -19.03 7.26 5.22
N LEU A 114 -18.57 6.39 6.10
CA LEU A 114 -18.58 4.93 5.95
C LEU A 114 -19.58 4.35 6.95
N GLU A 115 -20.53 3.56 6.46
CA GLU A 115 -21.42 2.78 7.33
C GLU A 115 -20.68 1.53 7.82
N ILE A 116 -20.63 1.34 9.15
CA ILE A 116 -19.97 0.19 9.77
C ILE A 116 -21.02 -0.67 10.46
N ASN A 117 -21.11 -1.93 10.07
CA ASN A 117 -22.02 -2.92 10.64
C ASN A 117 -21.21 -4.05 11.29
N LEU A 118 -21.57 -4.41 12.52
CA LEU A 118 -21.03 -5.58 13.21
C LEU A 118 -21.95 -6.77 12.96
N VAL A 119 -21.37 -7.91 12.57
CA VAL A 119 -22.12 -9.14 12.30
C VAL A 119 -21.87 -10.13 13.41
N VAL A 120 -22.96 -10.53 14.09
CA VAL A 120 -22.95 -11.56 15.14
C VAL A 120 -24.11 -12.52 14.84
N GLU A 121 -23.85 -13.81 14.76
CA GLU A 121 -24.86 -14.85 14.52
C GLU A 121 -25.76 -14.54 13.31
N ALA A 122 -25.13 -14.20 12.17
CA ALA A 122 -25.82 -13.84 10.93
C ALA A 122 -26.78 -12.63 11.05
N LYS A 123 -26.55 -11.74 12.01
CA LYS A 123 -27.27 -10.47 12.18
C LYS A 123 -26.30 -9.31 12.14
N GLY A 124 -26.49 -8.41 11.19
CA GLY A 124 -25.76 -7.16 11.08
C GLY A 124 -26.43 -6.07 11.91
N ARG A 125 -25.66 -5.30 12.69
CA ARG A 125 -26.13 -4.12 13.42
C ARG A 125 -25.20 -2.96 13.12
N ARG A 126 -25.76 -1.85 12.65
CA ARG A 126 -25.03 -0.61 12.37
C ARG A 126 -24.51 -0.01 13.67
N ILE A 127 -23.26 0.44 13.68
CA ILE A 127 -22.72 1.26 14.76
C ILE A 127 -23.22 2.69 14.55
N LEU A 128 -23.85 3.25 15.57
CA LEU A 128 -24.27 4.65 15.56
C LEU A 128 -23.15 5.52 16.13
N TYR A 129 -22.98 6.71 15.57
CA TYR A 129 -21.97 7.65 16.06
C TYR A 129 -22.35 8.17 17.44
N ASP A 130 -21.35 8.16 18.34
CA ASP A 130 -21.45 8.77 19.67
C ASP A 130 -20.16 9.57 19.94
N PRO A 131 -20.21 10.89 20.17
CA PRO A 131 -19.04 11.69 20.50
C PRO A 131 -18.33 11.23 21.78
N ALA A 132 -19.03 10.55 22.69
CA ALA A 132 -18.43 9.99 23.90
C ALA A 132 -17.37 8.93 23.64
N LEU A 133 -17.32 8.34 22.44
CA LEU A 133 -16.28 7.39 22.01
C LEU A 133 -14.92 8.06 21.77
N PHE A 134 -14.89 9.39 21.64
CA PHE A 134 -13.71 10.12 21.22
C PHE A 134 -13.20 11.08 22.30
N ASP A 135 -11.90 11.20 22.37
CA ASP A 135 -11.21 12.31 23.01
C ASP A 135 -10.87 13.34 21.91
N PHE A 136 -11.40 14.54 22.06
CA PHE A 136 -11.22 15.64 21.11
C PHE A 136 -9.99 16.51 21.42
N GLY A 137 -9.18 16.13 22.41
CA GLY A 137 -8.01 16.90 22.83
C GLY A 137 -8.41 18.32 23.27
N LYS A 138 -7.89 19.33 22.56
CA LYS A 138 -8.17 20.74 22.83
C LYS A 138 -9.46 21.26 22.15
N LEU A 139 -10.08 20.46 21.29
CA LEU A 139 -11.32 20.85 20.61
C LEU A 139 -12.51 20.67 21.56
N ALA A 140 -13.48 21.56 21.48
CA ALA A 140 -14.72 21.39 22.24
C ALA A 140 -15.48 20.17 21.68
N ALA A 141 -15.81 19.22 22.56
CA ALA A 141 -16.66 18.11 22.18
C ALA A 141 -18.05 18.66 21.76
N PRO A 142 -18.57 18.24 20.61
CA PRO A 142 -19.85 18.74 20.13
C PRO A 142 -20.99 18.19 20.98
N SER A 143 -21.93 19.03 21.36
CA SER A 143 -23.05 18.68 22.25
C SER A 143 -24.26 18.07 21.53
N ASN A 144 -24.36 18.23 20.22
CA ASN A 144 -25.47 17.68 19.41
C ASN A 144 -25.07 17.51 17.95
N THR A 145 -24.51 16.34 17.63
CA THR A 145 -24.02 16.06 16.27
C THR A 145 -24.97 15.24 15.42
N GLY A 146 -25.97 14.60 16.02
CA GLY A 146 -26.68 13.50 15.35
C GLY A 146 -25.73 12.34 14.98
N ASP A 147 -26.20 11.41 14.18
CA ASP A 147 -25.38 10.32 13.64
C ASP A 147 -24.62 10.81 12.40
N ILE A 148 -23.42 11.35 12.60
CA ILE A 148 -22.55 11.78 11.50
C ILE A 148 -21.84 10.62 10.80
N GLY A 149 -21.90 9.40 11.35
CA GLY A 149 -21.14 8.25 10.88
C GLY A 149 -19.64 8.36 11.11
N PHE A 150 -18.86 7.48 10.48
CA PHE A 150 -17.41 7.36 10.65
C PHE A 150 -16.69 7.55 9.31
N SER A 151 -15.41 7.91 9.34
CA SER A 151 -14.59 8.05 8.13
C SER A 151 -13.92 6.73 7.69
N GLY A 152 -13.92 5.76 8.58
CA GLY A 152 -13.22 4.48 8.43
C GLY A 152 -13.13 3.76 9.76
N PHE A 153 -12.23 2.80 9.81
CA PHE A 153 -11.95 2.05 11.04
C PHE A 153 -10.53 1.50 11.04
N ARG A 154 -10.02 1.27 12.25
CA ARG A 154 -8.75 0.60 12.50
C ARG A 154 -9.03 -0.79 13.02
N VAL A 155 -8.25 -1.77 12.57
CA VAL A 155 -8.22 -3.14 13.07
C VAL A 155 -7.00 -3.29 13.94
N LEU A 156 -7.20 -3.75 15.16
CA LEU A 156 -6.15 -4.12 16.09
C LEU A 156 -6.11 -5.64 16.22
N ALA A 157 -4.93 -6.22 16.33
CA ALA A 157 -4.73 -7.64 16.64
C ALA A 157 -4.07 -7.81 18.01
N GLN A 158 -4.49 -8.84 18.73
CA GLN A 158 -3.94 -9.16 20.04
C GLN A 158 -2.60 -9.86 19.88
N GLY A 159 -1.55 -9.22 20.38
CA GLY A 159 -0.19 -9.77 20.48
C GLY A 159 0.17 -10.11 21.92
N GLN A 160 1.44 -10.45 22.14
CA GLN A 160 1.96 -10.78 23.48
C GLN A 160 1.92 -9.60 24.46
N SER A 161 2.10 -8.38 23.96
CA SER A 161 2.12 -7.14 24.75
C SER A 161 0.78 -6.38 24.76
N GLY A 162 -0.30 -6.99 24.28
CA GLY A 162 -1.61 -6.35 24.13
C GLY A 162 -2.01 -6.15 22.68
N PHE A 163 -3.00 -5.29 22.44
CA PHE A 163 -3.45 -4.95 21.10
C PHE A 163 -2.48 -4.00 20.39
N SER A 164 -2.19 -4.30 19.14
CA SER A 164 -1.42 -3.43 18.24
C SER A 164 -2.14 -3.26 16.91
N GLU A 165 -1.84 -2.17 16.21
CA GLU A 165 -2.42 -1.90 14.90
C GLU A 165 -2.04 -3.01 13.91
N LEU A 166 -3.05 -3.53 13.20
CA LEU A 166 -2.91 -4.53 12.14
C LEU A 166 -3.21 -3.91 10.78
N ALA A 167 -4.32 -3.16 10.70
CA ALA A 167 -4.77 -2.53 9.47
C ALA A 167 -5.62 -1.29 9.74
N ILE A 168 -5.67 -0.40 8.76
CA ILE A 168 -6.55 0.77 8.73
C ILE A 168 -7.26 0.86 7.38
N PHE A 169 -8.58 1.06 7.40
CA PHE A 169 -9.43 1.29 6.24
C PHE A 169 -10.00 2.70 6.36
N GLN A 170 -9.53 3.64 5.53
CA GLN A 170 -9.96 5.03 5.62
C GLN A 170 -9.73 5.78 4.30
N GLY A 171 -10.71 6.58 3.91
CA GLY A 171 -10.67 7.43 2.71
C GLY A 171 -10.97 6.65 1.43
N ALA A 172 -12.02 7.01 0.70
CA ALA A 172 -12.49 6.30 -0.50
C ALA A 172 -12.45 4.76 -0.29
N SER A 173 -11.59 4.04 -1.03
CA SER A 173 -11.40 2.59 -0.85
C SER A 173 -9.95 2.24 -0.49
N PHE A 174 -9.26 3.15 0.18
CA PHE A 174 -7.88 2.94 0.61
C PHE A 174 -7.80 2.13 1.91
N PHE A 175 -6.74 1.33 2.01
CA PHE A 175 -6.39 0.64 3.24
C PHE A 175 -4.89 0.35 3.31
N ARG A 176 -4.40 0.13 4.52
CA ARG A 176 -3.02 -0.21 4.83
C ARG A 176 -3.01 -1.31 5.86
N ALA A 177 -1.96 -2.12 5.86
CA ALA A 177 -1.69 -3.07 6.93
C ALA A 177 -0.20 -3.12 7.25
N VAL A 178 0.14 -3.73 8.38
CA VAL A 178 1.51 -3.88 8.86
C VAL A 178 1.71 -5.27 9.43
N ALA A 179 2.93 -5.77 9.34
CA ALA A 179 3.38 -6.91 10.13
C ALA A 179 3.96 -6.42 11.47
N PRO A 180 4.19 -7.31 12.45
CA PRO A 180 4.78 -6.94 13.73
C PRO A 180 6.09 -6.16 13.57
N GLY A 181 6.22 -5.06 14.31
CA GLY A 181 7.40 -4.19 14.28
C GLY A 181 7.48 -3.22 13.10
N GLN A 182 6.50 -3.22 12.20
CA GLN A 182 6.44 -2.29 11.09
C GLN A 182 5.60 -1.05 11.42
N SER A 183 5.84 0.03 10.67
CA SER A 183 5.04 1.25 10.68
C SER A 183 4.23 1.38 9.37
N LEU A 184 3.10 2.09 9.41
CA LEU A 184 2.27 2.31 8.21
C LEU A 184 3.06 3.01 7.10
N GLY A 185 2.96 2.50 5.88
CA GLY A 185 3.63 3.03 4.69
C GLY A 185 2.81 2.80 3.43
N THR A 186 3.33 1.95 2.55
CA THR A 186 2.66 1.52 1.31
C THR A 186 1.16 1.32 1.53
N MET A 187 0.37 1.75 0.58
CA MET A 187 -1.10 1.74 0.65
C MET A 187 -1.67 0.83 -0.43
N ALA A 188 -2.78 0.16 -0.14
CA ALA A 188 -3.60 -0.52 -1.12
C ALA A 188 -4.90 0.25 -1.39
N ARG A 189 -5.48 0.02 -2.57
CA ARG A 189 -6.82 0.48 -2.94
C ARG A 189 -7.62 -0.73 -3.39
N ALA A 190 -8.90 -0.78 -3.03
CA ALA A 190 -9.76 -1.86 -3.50
C ALA A 190 -9.83 -1.88 -5.03
N LEU A 191 -9.95 -0.72 -5.67
CA LEU A 191 -10.02 -0.58 -7.12
C LEU A 191 -9.45 0.78 -7.56
N SER A 192 -8.81 0.82 -8.74
CA SER A 192 -8.41 2.04 -9.42
C SER A 192 -9.12 2.16 -10.75
N ILE A 193 -9.57 3.35 -11.10
CA ILE A 193 -10.20 3.64 -12.39
C ILE A 193 -9.62 4.94 -12.92
N LYS A 194 -9.12 4.90 -14.17
CA LYS A 194 -8.54 6.07 -14.86
C LYS A 194 -7.37 6.69 -14.10
N THR A 195 -6.53 5.87 -13.48
CA THR A 195 -5.34 6.36 -12.76
C THR A 195 -4.44 7.14 -13.69
N ALA A 196 -4.05 8.34 -13.25
CA ALA A 196 -3.26 9.30 -14.01
C ALA A 196 -3.91 9.78 -15.34
N ASP A 197 -5.22 9.65 -15.53
CA ASP A 197 -5.93 10.21 -16.68
C ASP A 197 -5.94 11.75 -16.57
N PRO A 198 -5.56 12.48 -17.62
CA PRO A 198 -5.57 13.95 -17.62
C PRO A 198 -6.96 14.57 -17.35
N ARG A 199 -8.02 13.82 -17.62
CA ARG A 199 -9.41 14.24 -17.38
C ARG A 199 -9.87 14.05 -15.94
N GLY A 200 -9.07 13.36 -15.13
CA GLY A 200 -9.32 13.07 -13.72
C GLY A 200 -9.43 11.58 -13.44
N GLU A 201 -8.91 11.19 -12.30
CA GLU A 201 -9.02 9.84 -11.75
C GLU A 201 -10.37 9.66 -11.08
N GLU A 202 -10.96 8.48 -11.18
CA GLU A 202 -12.17 8.09 -10.49
C GLU A 202 -11.81 7.27 -9.25
N PHE A 203 -12.35 7.66 -8.09
CA PHE A 203 -12.07 7.03 -6.80
C PHE A 203 -13.30 6.26 -6.30
N PRO A 204 -13.39 4.93 -6.54
CA PRO A 204 -14.39 4.10 -5.90
C PRO A 204 -14.30 4.21 -4.38
N ALA A 205 -15.45 4.36 -3.71
CA ALA A 205 -15.48 4.54 -2.27
C ALA A 205 -16.26 3.42 -1.57
N PHE A 206 -15.80 3.02 -0.40
CA PHE A 206 -16.57 2.17 0.51
C PHE A 206 -17.81 2.93 0.99
N ARG A 207 -18.99 2.36 0.73
CA ARG A 207 -20.27 2.86 1.27
C ARG A 207 -20.61 2.26 2.60
N ALA A 208 -20.40 0.95 2.70
CA ALA A 208 -20.72 0.19 3.90
C ALA A 208 -19.75 -0.99 4.04
N VAL A 209 -19.50 -1.36 5.28
CA VAL A 209 -18.78 -2.58 5.64
C VAL A 209 -19.58 -3.40 6.65
N TRP A 210 -19.40 -4.71 6.59
CA TRP A 210 -19.92 -5.68 7.55
C TRP A 210 -18.75 -6.47 8.10
N ILE A 211 -18.49 -6.31 9.39
CA ILE A 211 -17.35 -6.94 10.08
C ILE A 211 -17.89 -8.09 10.91
N GLU A 212 -17.52 -9.31 10.53
CA GLU A 212 -17.93 -10.51 11.25
C GLU A 212 -17.18 -10.60 12.59
N ARG A 213 -17.92 -10.91 13.66
CA ARG A 213 -17.30 -11.10 14.98
C ARG A 213 -16.29 -12.26 14.93
N PRO A 214 -15.01 -11.98 15.16
CA PRO A 214 -14.00 -13.02 15.08
C PRO A 214 -14.08 -13.98 16.25
N THR A 215 -13.49 -15.17 16.07
CA THR A 215 -13.28 -16.16 17.14
C THR A 215 -11.82 -16.55 17.18
N LEU A 216 -11.29 -16.81 18.36
CA LEU A 216 -9.89 -17.25 18.54
C LEU A 216 -9.58 -18.52 17.72
N ALA A 217 -10.53 -19.43 17.62
CA ALA A 217 -10.35 -20.70 16.90
C ALA A 217 -10.07 -20.51 15.41
N VAL A 218 -10.62 -19.44 14.79
CA VAL A 218 -10.42 -19.13 13.36
C VAL A 218 -9.16 -18.30 13.12
N GLY A 219 -8.77 -17.46 14.08
CA GLY A 219 -7.56 -16.62 13.99
C GLY A 219 -7.58 -15.64 12.80
N ALA A 220 -8.78 -15.28 12.32
CA ALA A 220 -8.97 -14.39 11.18
C ALA A 220 -10.16 -13.45 11.41
N LEU A 221 -10.05 -12.25 10.82
CA LEU A 221 -11.14 -11.28 10.76
C LEU A 221 -11.67 -11.21 9.34
N VAL A 222 -12.99 -11.33 9.19
CA VAL A 222 -13.68 -11.22 7.88
C VAL A 222 -14.41 -9.88 7.81
N ILE A 223 -14.20 -9.16 6.71
CA ILE A 223 -14.83 -7.88 6.42
C ILE A 223 -15.45 -7.96 5.03
N HIS A 224 -16.75 -7.75 4.93
CA HIS A 224 -17.43 -7.54 3.66
C HIS A 224 -17.57 -6.05 3.41
N ALA A 225 -17.42 -5.60 2.16
CA ALA A 225 -17.50 -4.20 1.82
C ALA A 225 -18.25 -3.98 0.50
N LEU A 226 -19.06 -2.94 0.48
CA LEU A 226 -19.74 -2.43 -0.70
C LEU A 226 -19.00 -1.19 -1.20
N ILE A 227 -18.48 -1.23 -2.42
CA ILE A 227 -17.89 -0.06 -3.09
C ILE A 227 -18.84 0.51 -4.14
N ASP A 228 -18.68 1.80 -4.40
CA ASP A 228 -19.46 2.52 -5.40
C ASP A 228 -18.65 3.66 -6.02
N SER A 229 -18.84 3.86 -7.33
CA SER A 229 -18.30 4.97 -8.10
C SER A 229 -19.15 5.24 -9.34
N GLU A 230 -18.79 6.24 -10.15
CA GLU A 230 -19.53 6.56 -11.37
C GLU A 230 -19.61 5.39 -12.35
N SER A 231 -18.49 4.67 -12.53
CA SER A 231 -18.35 3.63 -13.54
C SER A 231 -18.64 2.22 -13.03
N VAL A 232 -18.41 1.94 -11.73
CA VAL A 232 -18.41 0.57 -11.19
C VAL A 232 -18.99 0.55 -9.78
N THR A 233 -19.70 -0.52 -9.47
CA THR A 233 -19.98 -0.97 -8.09
C THR A 233 -19.30 -2.29 -7.83
N GLY A 234 -19.07 -2.63 -6.57
CA GLY A 234 -18.46 -3.92 -6.26
C GLY A 234 -18.74 -4.40 -4.84
N ALA A 235 -18.76 -5.71 -4.70
CA ALA A 235 -18.78 -6.42 -3.44
C ALA A 235 -17.39 -6.99 -3.18
N TYR A 236 -16.84 -6.71 -2.01
CA TYR A 236 -15.53 -7.18 -1.58
C TYR A 236 -15.67 -8.04 -0.33
N ARG A 237 -14.81 -9.02 -0.22
CA ARG A 237 -14.56 -9.78 1.01
C ARG A 237 -13.07 -9.78 1.29
N PHE A 238 -12.69 -9.26 2.46
CA PHE A 238 -11.33 -9.27 2.98
C PHE A 238 -11.25 -10.25 4.14
N THR A 239 -10.27 -11.15 4.11
CA THR A 239 -9.97 -12.05 5.23
C THR A 239 -8.58 -11.74 5.74
N LEU A 240 -8.49 -11.10 6.91
CA LEU A 240 -7.26 -10.66 7.52
C LEU A 240 -6.73 -11.72 8.49
N ARG A 241 -5.46 -12.09 8.35
CA ARG A 241 -4.75 -13.01 9.25
C ARG A 241 -3.45 -12.38 9.71
N PRO A 242 -3.32 -12.08 11.01
CA PRO A 242 -2.05 -11.65 11.59
C PRO A 242 -1.05 -12.81 11.63
N GLY A 243 0.24 -12.49 11.60
CA GLY A 243 1.35 -13.44 11.67
C GLY A 243 2.67 -12.72 11.47
N ASP A 244 3.73 -13.45 11.09
CA ASP A 244 5.01 -12.83 10.68
C ASP A 244 4.84 -11.88 9.48
N ALA A 245 3.85 -12.16 8.66
CA ALA A 245 3.25 -11.26 7.69
C ALA A 245 1.76 -11.11 8.00
N THR A 246 1.20 -9.91 7.79
CA THR A 246 -0.25 -9.75 7.75
C THR A 246 -0.73 -10.15 6.37
N ILE A 247 -1.54 -11.21 6.32
CA ILE A 247 -2.10 -11.74 5.08
C ILE A 247 -3.54 -11.24 4.93
N ILE A 248 -3.86 -10.68 3.78
CA ILE A 248 -5.22 -10.28 3.42
C ILE A 248 -5.63 -11.00 2.14
N ASP A 249 -6.52 -11.99 2.25
CA ASP A 249 -7.18 -12.56 1.09
C ASP A 249 -8.31 -11.62 0.67
N THR A 250 -8.34 -11.27 -0.60
CA THR A 250 -9.33 -10.37 -1.19
C THR A 250 -10.06 -11.07 -2.31
N GLU A 251 -11.38 -11.13 -2.18
CA GLU A 251 -12.30 -11.58 -3.22
C GLU A 251 -13.17 -10.39 -3.61
N CYS A 252 -13.37 -10.15 -4.90
CA CYS A 252 -14.25 -9.08 -5.34
C CYS A 252 -15.11 -9.50 -6.52
N THR A 253 -16.34 -9.01 -6.55
CA THR A 253 -17.25 -9.09 -7.70
C THR A 253 -17.64 -7.68 -8.10
N LEU A 254 -17.29 -7.29 -9.33
CA LEU A 254 -17.49 -5.98 -9.90
C LEU A 254 -18.65 -5.96 -10.87
N PHE A 255 -19.42 -4.90 -10.87
CA PHE A 255 -20.55 -4.63 -11.75
C PHE A 255 -20.34 -3.32 -12.47
N ALA A 256 -20.11 -3.35 -13.78
CA ALA A 256 -19.82 -2.18 -14.58
C ALA A 256 -21.11 -1.44 -15.00
N ARG A 257 -21.25 -0.16 -14.64
CA ARG A 257 -22.32 0.71 -15.13
C ARG A 257 -22.12 1.10 -16.59
N VAL A 258 -20.86 1.38 -16.93
CA VAL A 258 -20.39 1.77 -18.24
C VAL A 258 -19.17 0.92 -18.62
N ALA A 259 -18.76 0.96 -19.87
CA ALA A 259 -17.51 0.31 -20.27
C ALA A 259 -16.30 0.98 -19.59
N VAL A 260 -15.40 0.17 -19.03
CA VAL A 260 -14.19 0.64 -18.33
C VAL A 260 -12.97 0.00 -18.97
N ASP A 261 -12.15 0.79 -19.64
CA ASP A 261 -10.93 0.37 -20.35
C ASP A 261 -9.64 0.60 -19.53
N ASN A 262 -9.69 1.47 -18.53
CA ASN A 262 -8.57 1.74 -17.63
C ASN A 262 -8.93 1.36 -16.18
N LEU A 263 -8.96 0.05 -15.94
CA LEU A 263 -9.22 -0.57 -14.65
C LEU A 263 -7.91 -1.07 -14.06
N GLY A 264 -7.66 -0.75 -12.79
CA GLY A 264 -6.53 -1.28 -12.03
C GLY A 264 -6.98 -2.20 -10.91
N LEU A 265 -6.51 -3.44 -10.94
CA LEU A 265 -6.75 -4.46 -9.92
C LEU A 265 -5.56 -4.55 -8.98
N ALA A 266 -5.82 -4.93 -7.72
CA ALA A 266 -4.80 -5.08 -6.68
C ALA A 266 -3.86 -3.86 -6.63
N THR A 267 -4.44 -2.68 -6.66
CA THR A 267 -3.70 -1.43 -6.72
C THR A 267 -2.96 -1.17 -5.43
N MET A 268 -1.70 -0.78 -5.57
CA MET A 268 -0.85 -0.33 -4.48
C MET A 268 -0.26 1.05 -4.78
N SER A 269 0.09 1.79 -3.75
CA SER A 269 0.78 3.06 -3.89
C SER A 269 1.77 3.29 -2.75
N ALA A 270 2.79 4.08 -3.02
CA ALA A 270 3.84 4.44 -2.08
C ALA A 270 4.27 5.88 -2.31
N ALA A 271 4.76 6.55 -1.27
CA ALA A 271 5.44 7.82 -1.40
C ALA A 271 6.92 7.58 -1.72
N HIS A 272 7.44 8.31 -2.70
CA HIS A 272 8.85 8.33 -3.04
C HIS A 272 9.25 9.74 -3.45
N LEU A 273 10.01 10.43 -2.61
CA LEU A 273 10.50 11.77 -2.88
C LEU A 273 11.93 11.74 -3.45
N SER A 274 12.80 10.97 -2.83
CA SER A 274 14.21 10.86 -3.22
C SER A 274 14.79 9.48 -2.90
N GLY A 275 15.80 9.08 -3.67
CA GLY A 275 16.55 7.85 -3.48
C GLY A 275 17.91 7.89 -4.19
N LEU A 276 18.69 6.83 -4.06
CA LEU A 276 20.05 6.76 -4.61
C LEU A 276 20.09 6.72 -6.15
N ILE A 277 18.99 6.36 -6.79
CA ILE A 277 18.90 6.29 -8.25
C ILE A 277 18.41 7.59 -8.87
N ASP A 278 17.78 8.45 -8.07
CA ASP A 278 17.26 9.74 -8.49
C ASP A 278 18.36 10.81 -8.62
N GLU A 279 18.05 11.86 -9.34
CA GLU A 279 18.76 13.12 -9.19
C GLU A 279 18.30 13.81 -7.91
N ARG A 280 19.24 14.15 -7.04
CA ARG A 280 18.93 14.91 -5.83
C ARG A 280 18.50 16.31 -6.22
N ARG A 281 17.28 16.71 -5.87
CA ARG A 281 16.70 18.00 -6.28
C ARG A 281 16.40 18.92 -5.11
N ASP A 282 16.18 18.32 -3.93
CA ASP A 282 15.65 19.03 -2.77
C ASP A 282 16.74 19.24 -1.72
N ASP A 283 16.60 20.33 -0.98
CA ASP A 283 17.43 20.66 0.19
C ASP A 283 16.92 19.89 1.41
N ASP A 284 16.98 18.54 1.32
CA ASP A 284 16.56 17.61 2.38
C ASP A 284 17.81 17.00 3.04
N LEU A 285 17.80 16.93 4.36
CA LEU A 285 18.89 16.33 5.15
C LEU A 285 18.94 14.81 4.95
N ARG A 286 17.81 14.19 4.74
CA ARG A 286 17.66 12.74 4.68
C ARG A 286 18.26 12.19 3.38
N PRO A 287 19.07 11.12 3.45
CA PRO A 287 19.65 10.51 2.24
C PRO A 287 18.60 9.94 1.29
N THR A 288 17.53 9.38 1.83
CA THR A 288 16.43 8.75 1.08
C THR A 288 15.09 9.00 1.78
N VAL A 289 14.07 9.32 1.01
CA VAL A 289 12.68 9.47 1.45
C VAL A 289 11.81 8.58 0.57
N SER A 290 11.52 7.37 1.02
CA SER A 290 10.83 6.37 0.22
C SER A 290 10.16 5.28 1.05
N GLU A 291 8.89 5.02 0.79
CA GLU A 291 8.13 3.91 1.39
C GLU A 291 8.37 2.57 0.66
N ALA A 292 8.92 2.60 -0.55
CA ALA A 292 9.25 1.40 -1.33
C ALA A 292 10.48 1.61 -2.19
N SER A 293 11.42 0.66 -2.17
CA SER A 293 12.63 0.70 -3.00
C SER A 293 12.35 0.44 -4.48
N GLY A 294 11.28 -0.33 -4.78
CA GLY A 294 10.97 -0.68 -6.16
C GLY A 294 9.84 -1.69 -6.31
N LEU A 295 9.50 -1.95 -7.57
CA LEU A 295 8.60 -2.99 -8.02
C LEU A 295 9.37 -4.30 -8.23
N GLN A 296 8.89 -5.39 -7.65
CA GLN A 296 9.27 -6.75 -8.02
C GLN A 296 8.10 -7.44 -8.72
N MET A 297 8.40 -8.26 -9.74
CA MET A 297 7.43 -9.12 -10.41
C MET A 297 7.99 -10.53 -10.58
N LEU A 298 7.11 -11.53 -10.45
CA LEU A 298 7.29 -12.87 -10.95
C LEU A 298 6.30 -13.07 -12.09
N THR A 299 6.81 -13.14 -13.31
CA THR A 299 5.98 -13.27 -14.51
C THR A 299 5.36 -14.65 -14.62
N GLY A 300 4.34 -14.80 -15.48
CA GLY A 300 3.75 -16.09 -15.81
C GLY A 300 4.77 -17.08 -16.39
N GLN A 301 5.81 -16.59 -17.07
CA GLN A 301 6.92 -17.38 -17.62
C GLN A 301 8.01 -17.72 -16.59
N GLY A 302 7.89 -17.23 -15.35
CA GLY A 302 8.85 -17.50 -14.27
C GLY A 302 10.07 -16.57 -14.26
N GLU A 303 10.05 -15.48 -14.99
CA GLU A 303 11.08 -14.45 -14.91
C GLU A 303 10.87 -13.56 -13.70
N TRP A 304 11.92 -13.34 -12.90
CA TRP A 304 11.93 -12.37 -11.81
C TRP A 304 12.44 -11.03 -12.33
N LEU A 305 11.61 -9.99 -12.20
CA LEU A 305 11.92 -8.62 -12.58
C LEU A 305 12.09 -7.75 -11.35
N TRP A 306 13.03 -6.83 -11.40
CA TRP A 306 13.19 -5.75 -10.42
C TRP A 306 13.27 -4.39 -11.12
N ARG A 307 12.41 -3.47 -10.73
CA ARG A 307 12.35 -2.11 -11.26
C ARG A 307 12.37 -1.11 -10.10
N PRO A 308 13.54 -0.48 -9.81
CA PRO A 308 13.60 0.62 -8.84
C PRO A 308 12.61 1.72 -9.21
N VAL A 309 11.90 2.26 -8.22
CA VAL A 309 11.05 3.43 -8.43
C VAL A 309 11.88 4.70 -8.40
N ALA A 310 11.36 5.76 -8.99
CA ALA A 310 12.04 7.05 -9.02
C ALA A 310 11.03 8.21 -9.08
N ASN A 311 11.41 9.34 -8.47
CA ASN A 311 10.67 10.58 -8.60
C ASN A 311 11.13 11.29 -9.88
N ARG A 312 10.23 11.46 -10.83
CA ARG A 312 10.51 11.95 -12.17
C ARG A 312 10.15 13.42 -12.34
N ASN A 313 10.71 14.07 -13.37
CA ASN A 313 10.33 15.44 -13.75
C ASN A 313 8.96 15.50 -14.43
N THR A 314 8.56 14.41 -15.04
CA THR A 314 7.29 14.29 -15.80
C THR A 314 6.63 12.97 -15.46
N LEU A 315 5.31 12.92 -15.60
CA LEU A 315 4.55 11.68 -15.45
C LEU A 315 5.14 10.59 -16.36
N GLN A 316 5.45 9.44 -15.75
CA GLN A 316 5.89 8.25 -16.46
C GLN A 316 4.91 7.10 -16.20
N ILE A 317 4.57 6.36 -17.25
CA ILE A 317 3.78 5.15 -17.16
C ILE A 317 4.57 4.04 -17.87
N SER A 318 4.97 3.03 -17.10
CA SER A 318 5.63 1.83 -17.62
C SER A 318 4.67 0.65 -17.56
N THR A 319 4.54 -0.10 -18.65
CA THR A 319 3.67 -1.28 -18.71
C THR A 319 4.52 -2.53 -18.92
N PHE A 320 4.41 -3.47 -17.99
CA PHE A 320 5.04 -4.78 -18.05
C PHE A 320 4.00 -5.79 -18.50
N VAL A 321 3.97 -6.04 -19.82
CA VAL A 321 3.00 -6.96 -20.44
C VAL A 321 3.30 -8.39 -20.02
N ASP A 322 2.29 -9.11 -19.60
CA ASP A 322 2.41 -10.50 -19.14
C ASP A 322 1.09 -11.25 -19.33
N GLU A 323 1.15 -12.55 -19.16
CA GLU A 323 0.03 -13.46 -19.16
C GLU A 323 0.08 -14.33 -17.91
N SER A 324 -1.01 -14.33 -17.13
CA SER A 324 -1.12 -15.09 -15.88
C SER A 324 0.04 -14.80 -14.91
N PRO A 325 0.20 -13.55 -14.43
CA PRO A 325 1.27 -13.16 -13.53
C PRO A 325 1.21 -14.01 -12.25
N ARG A 326 2.37 -14.45 -11.77
CA ARG A 326 2.46 -15.27 -10.55
C ARG A 326 2.54 -14.42 -9.30
N GLY A 327 3.10 -13.21 -9.40
CA GLY A 327 3.14 -12.26 -8.29
C GLY A 327 3.78 -10.93 -8.68
N PHE A 328 3.43 -9.88 -7.92
CA PHE A 328 4.02 -8.56 -8.07
C PHE A 328 3.87 -7.75 -6.78
N GLY A 329 4.73 -6.77 -6.57
CA GLY A 329 4.60 -5.95 -5.37
C GLY A 329 5.60 -4.81 -5.26
N PHE A 330 5.27 -3.83 -4.42
CA PHE A 330 6.20 -2.80 -3.98
C PHE A 330 6.96 -3.28 -2.76
N LEU A 331 8.28 -3.37 -2.88
CA LEU A 331 9.14 -3.87 -1.82
C LEU A 331 10.02 -2.77 -1.26
N GLN A 332 10.09 -2.73 0.06
CA GLN A 332 11.12 -2.00 0.78
C GLN A 332 12.29 -2.95 1.05
N ARG A 333 13.30 -2.93 0.19
CA ARG A 333 14.48 -3.82 0.29
C ARG A 333 15.57 -3.29 1.18
N ASP A 334 15.67 -1.96 1.26
CA ASP A 334 16.65 -1.31 2.12
C ASP A 334 16.07 -1.18 3.54
N ARG A 335 16.75 -1.78 4.50
CA ARG A 335 16.34 -1.85 5.91
C ARG A 335 17.40 -1.23 6.83
N ASN A 336 18.35 -0.49 6.25
CA ASN A 336 19.39 0.17 7.02
C ASN A 336 18.96 1.61 7.36
N PHE A 337 18.81 1.91 8.64
CA PHE A 337 18.49 3.25 9.13
C PHE A 337 19.46 4.33 8.59
N ASP A 338 20.75 4.02 8.47
CA ASP A 338 21.76 4.98 7.99
C ASP A 338 21.51 5.48 6.56
N HIS A 339 20.69 4.75 5.79
CA HIS A 339 20.32 5.14 4.44
C HIS A 339 19.11 6.09 4.39
N TYR A 340 18.39 6.25 5.50
CA TYR A 340 17.21 7.13 5.64
C TYR A 340 17.48 8.27 6.61
N GLN A 341 18.03 7.98 7.80
CA GLN A 341 18.33 8.92 8.89
C GLN A 341 17.10 9.76 9.28
N ASP A 342 15.96 9.12 9.39
CA ASP A 342 14.68 9.74 9.74
C ASP A 342 14.10 9.09 11.00
N ASP A 343 14.33 9.76 12.14
CA ASP A 343 13.89 9.30 13.46
C ASP A 343 12.36 9.39 13.66
N ASP A 344 11.65 10.13 12.80
CA ASP A 344 10.20 10.30 12.89
C ASP A 344 9.45 9.28 12.02
N GLN A 345 9.89 9.09 10.78
CA GLN A 345 9.17 8.28 9.79
C GLN A 345 9.61 6.83 9.75
N HIS A 346 10.89 6.54 10.07
CA HIS A 346 11.44 5.19 10.06
C HIS A 346 11.11 4.42 8.78
N TYR A 347 11.53 4.96 7.62
CA TYR A 347 11.24 4.37 6.31
C TYR A 347 11.77 2.94 6.17
N GLU A 348 12.84 2.59 6.88
CA GLU A 348 13.37 1.22 6.93
C GLU A 348 12.36 0.21 7.50
N ASN A 349 11.38 0.69 8.29
CA ASN A 349 10.34 -0.14 8.92
C ASN A 349 9.03 -0.19 8.13
N ARG A 350 8.96 0.44 6.94
CA ARG A 350 7.76 0.39 6.08
C ARG A 350 7.55 -1.00 5.50
N PRO A 351 6.31 -1.49 5.36
CA PRO A 351 6.04 -2.81 4.83
C PRO A 351 6.36 -2.93 3.34
N SER A 352 6.83 -4.10 2.95
CA SER A 352 6.67 -4.57 1.57
C SER A 352 5.24 -5.06 1.39
N LEU A 353 4.64 -4.75 0.24
CA LEU A 353 3.34 -5.30 -0.17
C LEU A 353 3.53 -6.18 -1.39
N TRP A 354 3.33 -7.48 -1.21
CA TRP A 354 3.38 -8.49 -2.27
C TRP A 354 1.99 -9.03 -2.55
N ILE A 355 1.65 -9.17 -3.83
CA ILE A 355 0.35 -9.65 -4.31
C ILE A 355 0.56 -10.95 -5.07
N GLU A 356 -0.25 -11.95 -4.76
CA GLU A 356 -0.37 -13.18 -5.51
C GLU A 356 -1.79 -13.27 -6.07
N PRO A 357 -1.96 -13.27 -7.40
CA PRO A 357 -3.24 -13.55 -8.04
C PRO A 357 -3.77 -14.93 -7.65
N ILE A 358 -5.08 -15.05 -7.45
CA ILE A 358 -5.76 -16.32 -7.21
C ILE A 358 -6.65 -16.58 -8.42
N GLY A 359 -6.49 -17.75 -9.03
CA GLY A 359 -7.17 -18.09 -10.28
C GLY A 359 -6.46 -17.50 -11.51
N ASP A 360 -7.15 -17.50 -12.64
CA ASP A 360 -6.61 -17.00 -13.91
C ASP A 360 -6.89 -15.50 -14.08
N TRP A 361 -5.82 -14.69 -14.11
CA TRP A 361 -5.89 -13.26 -14.40
C TRP A 361 -5.67 -12.95 -15.89
N SER A 362 -5.44 -13.98 -16.70
CA SER A 362 -5.29 -13.90 -18.17
C SER A 362 -4.23 -12.87 -18.63
N ALA A 363 -4.32 -12.46 -19.89
CA ALA A 363 -3.43 -11.46 -20.46
C ALA A 363 -3.72 -10.07 -19.92
N GLY A 364 -2.66 -9.31 -19.68
CA GLY A 364 -2.72 -7.94 -19.21
C GLY A 364 -1.34 -7.30 -19.12
N GLY A 365 -1.17 -6.44 -18.16
CA GLY A 365 0.13 -5.87 -17.85
C GLY A 365 0.10 -5.15 -16.51
N PHE A 366 1.19 -5.28 -15.77
CA PHE A 366 1.38 -4.44 -14.60
C PHE A 366 1.74 -3.02 -15.07
N GLN A 367 0.98 -2.03 -14.60
CA GLN A 367 1.29 -0.63 -14.85
C GLN A 367 1.95 -0.01 -13.61
N LEU A 368 3.13 0.56 -13.82
CA LEU A 368 3.83 1.41 -12.87
C LEU A 368 3.68 2.86 -13.30
N VAL A 369 3.07 3.66 -12.45
CA VAL A 369 2.86 5.10 -12.65
C VAL A 369 3.74 5.85 -11.67
N GLU A 370 4.66 6.68 -12.19
CA GLU A 370 5.57 7.53 -11.42
C GLU A 370 5.15 8.99 -11.68
N ILE A 371 4.55 9.63 -10.67
CA ILE A 371 4.04 11.01 -10.74
C ILE A 371 5.08 11.94 -10.11
N PRO A 372 5.44 13.08 -10.73
CA PRO A 372 6.29 14.07 -10.08
C PRO A 372 5.73 14.52 -8.75
N SER A 373 6.58 14.57 -7.72
CA SER A 373 6.19 15.05 -6.40
C SER A 373 7.31 15.89 -5.77
N ASP A 374 6.91 16.92 -5.05
CA ASP A 374 7.74 17.76 -4.19
C ASP A 374 7.44 17.55 -2.70
N SER A 375 6.58 16.57 -2.38
CA SER A 375 6.13 16.28 -1.03
C SER A 375 6.01 14.79 -0.76
N GLU A 376 6.54 14.35 0.38
CA GLU A 376 6.44 12.98 0.89
C GLU A 376 5.01 12.56 1.29
N ILE A 377 4.10 13.53 1.41
CA ILE A 377 2.68 13.28 1.72
C ILE A 377 1.98 12.62 0.51
N ASN A 378 2.49 12.85 -0.69
CA ASN A 378 1.88 12.38 -1.92
C ASN A 378 2.25 10.91 -2.17
N GLN A 379 1.24 10.06 -2.36
CA GLN A 379 1.40 8.69 -2.83
C GLN A 379 1.65 8.71 -4.35
N ASN A 380 2.86 9.09 -4.75
CA ASN A 380 3.22 9.43 -6.13
C ASN A 380 3.68 8.24 -6.97
N ILE A 381 3.92 7.09 -6.36
CA ILE A 381 4.21 5.83 -7.05
C ILE A 381 2.97 4.95 -6.95
N ILE A 382 2.39 4.59 -8.08
CA ILE A 382 1.18 3.77 -8.12
C ILE A 382 1.45 2.56 -9.02
N GLY A 383 1.02 1.39 -8.57
CA GLY A 383 1.16 0.15 -9.34
C GLY A 383 -0.12 -0.68 -9.28
N TYR A 384 -0.49 -1.28 -10.41
CA TYR A 384 -1.67 -2.12 -10.49
C TYR A 384 -1.61 -3.07 -11.69
N TRP A 385 -2.34 -4.16 -11.62
CA TRP A 385 -2.58 -5.01 -12.77
C TRP A 385 -3.71 -4.43 -13.62
N LYS A 386 -3.42 -4.19 -14.89
CA LYS A 386 -4.41 -3.78 -15.90
C LYS A 386 -4.76 -4.97 -16.77
N PRO A 387 -5.98 -5.53 -16.68
CA PRO A 387 -6.44 -6.55 -17.61
C PRO A 387 -6.41 -6.04 -19.06
N LYS A 388 -6.05 -6.90 -20.00
CA LYS A 388 -6.09 -6.57 -21.43
C LYS A 388 -7.53 -6.30 -21.89
N GLN A 389 -8.48 -7.01 -21.32
CA GLN A 389 -9.88 -6.91 -21.65
C GLN A 389 -10.55 -5.84 -20.79
N ALA A 390 -11.18 -4.85 -21.43
CA ALA A 390 -12.01 -3.86 -20.76
C ALA A 390 -13.23 -4.52 -20.11
N LEU A 391 -13.74 -3.96 -19.02
CA LEU A 391 -15.05 -4.33 -18.49
C LEU A 391 -16.12 -3.77 -19.43
N ALA A 392 -16.97 -4.64 -20.00
CA ALA A 392 -18.10 -4.20 -20.80
C ALA A 392 -19.19 -3.58 -19.91
N ALA A 393 -19.93 -2.61 -20.43
CA ALA A 393 -21.10 -2.08 -19.73
C ALA A 393 -22.10 -3.18 -19.39
N GLY A 394 -22.57 -3.21 -18.14
CA GLY A 394 -23.49 -4.22 -17.63
C GLY A 394 -22.84 -5.58 -17.31
N SER A 395 -21.52 -5.72 -17.46
CA SER A 395 -20.82 -6.95 -17.12
C SER A 395 -20.69 -7.16 -15.61
N GLU A 396 -20.61 -8.42 -15.22
CA GLU A 396 -20.25 -8.90 -13.89
C GLU A 396 -18.93 -9.67 -14.01
N THR A 397 -17.94 -9.34 -13.20
CA THR A 397 -16.60 -9.94 -13.24
C THR A 397 -16.05 -10.10 -11.84
N SER A 398 -15.46 -11.26 -11.56
CA SER A 398 -14.86 -11.54 -10.24
C SER A 398 -13.37 -11.75 -10.34
N PHE A 399 -12.64 -11.28 -9.31
CA PHE A 399 -11.22 -11.45 -9.14
C PHE A 399 -10.92 -11.83 -7.69
N ALA A 400 -9.86 -12.59 -7.50
CA ALA A 400 -9.34 -12.88 -6.18
C ALA A 400 -7.82 -12.78 -6.16
N TYR A 401 -7.27 -12.38 -5.03
CA TYR A 401 -5.83 -12.25 -4.82
C TYR A 401 -5.49 -12.28 -3.33
N ARG A 402 -4.24 -12.65 -3.03
CA ARG A 402 -3.67 -12.62 -1.70
C ARG A 402 -2.66 -11.50 -1.59
N GLN A 403 -2.71 -10.76 -0.51
CA GLN A 403 -1.78 -9.71 -0.14
C GLN A 403 -0.93 -10.16 1.04
N PHE A 404 0.38 -9.93 0.96
CA PHE A 404 1.31 -10.12 2.06
C PHE A 404 1.91 -8.76 2.42
N TRP A 405 1.54 -8.26 3.57
CA TRP A 405 2.15 -7.09 4.20
C TRP A 405 3.25 -7.61 5.10
N CYS A 406 4.51 -7.42 4.72
CA CYS A 406 5.61 -8.20 5.27
C CYS A 406 6.94 -7.45 5.24
N TRP A 407 7.90 -7.98 5.98
CA TRP A 407 9.30 -7.58 5.86
C TRP A 407 9.91 -8.07 4.53
N ASN A 408 9.67 -9.33 4.20
CA ASN A 408 10.08 -9.96 2.96
C ASN A 408 8.92 -10.76 2.38
N PRO A 409 8.75 -10.80 1.03
CA PRO A 409 7.77 -11.66 0.38
C PRO A 409 7.96 -13.15 0.75
N PRO A 410 6.87 -13.94 0.73
CA PRO A 410 6.95 -15.37 1.05
C PRO A 410 7.77 -16.16 0.02
N GLU A 411 7.70 -15.77 -1.25
CA GLU A 411 8.52 -16.30 -2.32
C GLU A 411 9.60 -15.29 -2.69
N GLN A 412 10.84 -15.72 -2.75
CA GLN A 412 11.98 -14.90 -3.13
C GLN A 412 12.68 -15.49 -4.35
N PRO A 413 13.32 -14.66 -5.19
CA PRO A 413 14.09 -15.16 -6.30
C PRO A 413 15.17 -16.16 -5.82
N PRO A 414 15.24 -17.38 -6.38
CA PRO A 414 16.35 -18.30 -6.14
C PRO A 414 17.61 -17.86 -6.89
N LEU A 415 17.78 -16.57 -7.09
CA LEU A 415 18.74 -15.88 -7.92
C LEU A 415 19.42 -14.78 -7.11
N ALA A 416 20.50 -14.18 -7.64
CA ALA A 416 21.04 -12.96 -7.07
C ALA A 416 20.05 -11.78 -7.28
N ILE A 417 19.82 -11.01 -6.22
CA ILE A 417 18.90 -9.88 -6.25
C ILE A 417 19.65 -8.55 -6.42
N ALA A 418 19.07 -7.60 -7.15
CA ALA A 418 19.57 -6.23 -7.24
C ALA A 418 19.29 -5.50 -5.93
N ARG A 419 20.30 -5.43 -5.08
CA ARG A 419 20.19 -4.83 -3.74
C ARG A 419 20.13 -3.33 -3.78
N GLN A 420 20.96 -2.73 -4.61
CA GLN A 420 21.11 -1.29 -4.67
C GLN A 420 21.36 -0.83 -6.11
N SER A 421 20.75 0.29 -6.46
CA SER A 421 20.98 0.95 -7.75
C SER A 421 21.28 2.42 -7.52
N ARG A 422 22.31 2.93 -8.19
CA ARG A 422 22.72 4.34 -8.11
C ARG A 422 22.92 4.90 -9.50
N SER A 423 22.61 6.17 -9.69
CA SER A 423 22.89 6.86 -10.93
C SER A 423 23.61 8.19 -10.70
N GLY A 424 24.31 8.68 -11.70
CA GLY A 424 25.03 9.93 -11.63
C GLY A 424 25.56 10.39 -13.00
N ARG A 425 26.24 11.54 -13.04
CA ARG A 425 26.84 12.05 -14.27
C ARG A 425 27.83 11.05 -14.85
N GLY A 426 27.79 10.87 -16.16
CA GLY A 426 28.74 10.06 -16.90
C GLY A 426 30.03 10.83 -17.24
N SER A 427 30.85 10.25 -18.11
CA SER A 427 32.12 10.82 -18.59
C SER A 427 31.93 12.05 -19.48
N SER A 428 30.72 12.34 -19.95
CA SER A 428 30.34 13.56 -20.66
C SER A 428 28.96 14.03 -20.21
N GLN A 429 28.58 15.28 -20.57
CA GLN A 429 27.29 15.86 -20.19
C GLN A 429 26.07 15.07 -20.71
N LYS A 430 26.23 14.37 -21.84
CA LYS A 430 25.14 13.55 -22.43
C LYS A 430 25.03 12.16 -21.81
N ARG A 431 26.08 11.69 -21.15
CA ARG A 431 26.13 10.32 -20.62
C ARG A 431 25.64 10.25 -19.18
N ARG A 432 24.94 9.16 -18.89
CA ARG A 432 24.55 8.82 -17.52
C ARG A 432 25.28 7.56 -17.08
N ARG A 433 25.80 7.57 -15.86
CA ARG A 433 26.48 6.44 -15.24
C ARG A 433 25.56 5.76 -14.27
N PHE A 434 25.62 4.43 -14.25
CA PHE A 434 24.86 3.57 -13.34
C PHE A 434 25.80 2.61 -12.62
N ILE A 435 25.43 2.28 -11.37
CA ILE A 435 25.98 1.17 -10.62
C ILE A 435 24.79 0.36 -10.12
N VAL A 436 24.75 -0.93 -10.50
CA VAL A 436 23.78 -1.89 -9.98
C VAL A 436 24.54 -2.95 -9.21
N GLU A 437 24.18 -3.14 -7.94
CA GLU A 437 24.77 -4.16 -7.08
C GLU A 437 23.83 -5.34 -6.94
N PHE A 438 24.31 -6.50 -7.36
CA PHE A 438 23.64 -7.78 -7.17
C PHE A 438 24.27 -8.54 -6.01
N SER A 439 23.44 -9.25 -5.21
CA SER A 439 23.94 -10.11 -4.14
C SER A 439 23.13 -11.40 -4.06
N GLY A 440 23.81 -12.49 -3.71
CA GLY A 440 23.23 -13.80 -3.54
C GLY A 440 24.30 -14.91 -3.55
N ASP A 441 24.05 -15.97 -2.79
CA ASP A 441 24.98 -17.10 -2.67
C ASP A 441 25.23 -17.81 -4.01
N ILE A 442 24.26 -17.75 -4.93
CA ILE A 442 24.37 -18.31 -6.28
C ILE A 442 25.57 -17.76 -7.06
N LEU A 443 25.99 -16.51 -6.79
CA LEU A 443 27.13 -15.89 -7.45
C LEU A 443 28.46 -16.54 -7.06
N SER A 444 28.57 -17.09 -5.84
CA SER A 444 29.79 -17.71 -5.33
C SER A 444 29.97 -19.16 -5.77
N LEU A 445 28.98 -19.77 -6.40
CA LEU A 445 29.10 -21.13 -6.95
C LEU A 445 30.19 -21.16 -8.02
N PRO A 446 31.18 -22.10 -7.98
CA PRO A 446 32.34 -22.08 -8.86
C PRO A 446 31.99 -21.97 -10.35
N GLN A 447 30.98 -22.74 -10.79
CA GLN A 447 30.52 -22.74 -12.19
C GLN A 447 29.91 -21.38 -12.61
N ASN A 448 29.35 -20.61 -11.66
CA ASN A 448 28.77 -19.29 -11.94
C ASN A 448 29.85 -18.21 -11.85
N ALA A 449 30.68 -18.24 -10.82
CA ALA A 449 31.71 -17.23 -10.58
C ALA A 449 32.71 -17.09 -11.73
N GLU A 450 33.04 -18.22 -12.41
CA GLU A 450 33.96 -18.24 -13.55
C GLU A 450 33.28 -17.85 -14.87
N ALA A 451 32.00 -18.20 -15.05
CA ALA A 451 31.29 -18.00 -16.31
C ALA A 451 30.38 -16.74 -16.31
N MET A 452 30.31 -16.01 -15.19
CA MET A 452 29.42 -14.85 -15.02
C MET A 452 29.71 -13.74 -16.03
N LYS A 453 28.64 -13.32 -16.73
CA LYS A 453 28.68 -12.18 -17.66
C LYS A 453 27.45 -11.32 -17.48
N PRO A 454 27.58 -9.99 -17.46
CA PRO A 454 26.43 -9.10 -17.52
C PRO A 454 25.89 -9.05 -18.96
N ASN A 455 24.60 -9.36 -19.11
CA ASN A 455 23.84 -9.12 -20.34
C ASN A 455 23.08 -7.81 -20.14
N LEU A 456 23.59 -6.74 -20.78
CA LEU A 456 23.10 -5.37 -20.62
C LEU A 456 22.69 -4.80 -21.97
N SER A 457 21.50 -4.22 -22.02
CA SER A 457 20.99 -3.50 -23.19
C SER A 457 20.45 -2.13 -22.83
N ALA A 458 20.47 -1.21 -23.81
CA ALA A 458 19.88 0.11 -23.76
C ALA A 458 19.14 0.37 -25.07
N SER A 459 17.90 0.86 -25.00
CA SER A 459 17.08 1.15 -26.20
C SER A 459 16.09 2.31 -25.91
N PRO A 460 16.16 3.39 -26.67
CA PRO A 460 17.20 3.79 -27.61
C PRO A 460 18.52 4.09 -26.90
N GLY A 461 19.58 4.25 -27.69
CA GLY A 461 20.91 4.58 -27.19
C GLY A 461 21.88 3.39 -27.22
N SER A 462 23.03 3.56 -26.57
CA SER A 462 24.11 2.57 -26.56
C SER A 462 24.80 2.52 -25.21
N ILE A 463 25.46 1.37 -24.94
CA ILE A 463 26.33 1.19 -23.78
C ILE A 463 27.71 1.72 -24.12
N ALA A 464 28.12 2.80 -23.42
CA ALA A 464 29.39 3.49 -23.69
C ALA A 464 30.56 2.91 -22.87
N ALA A 465 30.27 2.34 -21.70
CA ALA A 465 31.27 1.67 -20.84
C ALA A 465 30.58 0.59 -20.01
N LEU A 466 31.29 -0.49 -19.73
CA LEU A 466 30.83 -1.59 -18.88
C LEU A 466 32.00 -2.15 -18.08
N ARG A 467 31.86 -2.23 -16.75
CA ARG A 467 32.84 -2.82 -15.83
C ARG A 467 32.14 -3.65 -14.77
N THR A 468 32.74 -4.76 -14.41
CA THR A 468 32.27 -5.67 -13.37
C THR A 468 33.23 -5.69 -12.20
N PHE A 469 32.73 -5.55 -10.98
CA PHE A 469 33.51 -5.62 -9.74
C PHE A 469 32.88 -6.70 -8.84
N THR A 470 33.60 -7.75 -8.56
CA THR A 470 33.14 -8.85 -7.69
C THR A 470 33.78 -8.70 -6.31
N SER A 471 33.01 -8.90 -5.24
CA SER A 471 33.51 -8.93 -3.86
C SER A 471 34.48 -10.10 -3.64
N ALA A 472 35.30 -10.01 -2.58
CA ALA A 472 36.28 -11.06 -2.27
C ALA A 472 35.64 -12.41 -1.95
N ASP A 473 34.48 -12.42 -1.33
CA ASP A 473 33.66 -13.61 -1.01
C ASP A 473 32.83 -14.11 -2.22
N LYS A 474 32.87 -13.38 -3.34
CA LYS A 474 32.10 -13.65 -4.56
C LYS A 474 30.58 -13.67 -4.38
N LYS A 475 30.05 -13.22 -3.23
CA LYS A 475 28.61 -13.19 -2.95
C LYS A 475 27.93 -11.91 -3.42
N SER A 476 28.69 -10.90 -3.81
CA SER A 476 28.16 -9.68 -4.43
C SER A 476 28.97 -9.25 -5.65
N CYS A 477 28.27 -8.58 -6.56
CA CYS A 477 28.82 -8.11 -7.80
C CYS A 477 28.23 -6.74 -8.14
N ARG A 478 29.10 -5.76 -8.44
CA ARG A 478 28.69 -4.42 -8.91
C ARG A 478 28.95 -4.27 -10.39
N ILE A 479 27.90 -3.93 -11.12
CA ILE A 479 27.98 -3.63 -12.55
C ILE A 479 27.94 -2.11 -12.70
N LEU A 480 29.06 -1.55 -13.14
CA LEU A 480 29.17 -0.14 -13.49
C LEU A 480 29.07 0.00 -14.99
N PHE A 481 28.17 0.85 -15.48
CA PHE A 481 28.06 1.14 -16.89
C PHE A 481 27.68 2.59 -17.16
N GLU A 482 27.96 3.04 -18.38
CA GLU A 482 27.50 4.33 -18.90
C GLU A 482 26.63 4.11 -20.12
N ILE A 483 25.53 4.87 -20.18
CA ILE A 483 24.70 4.94 -21.38
C ILE A 483 24.99 6.25 -22.13
N ASP A 484 24.89 6.15 -23.44
CA ASP A 484 24.82 7.29 -24.35
C ASP A 484 23.45 7.24 -25.04
N PRO A 485 22.51 8.11 -24.66
CA PRO A 485 21.16 8.10 -25.24
C PRO A 485 21.12 8.65 -26.68
N GLY A 486 22.24 9.18 -27.17
CA GLY A 486 22.28 9.86 -28.47
C GLY A 486 21.53 11.18 -28.45
N ASN A 487 20.50 11.30 -29.23
CA ASN A 487 19.61 12.49 -29.30
C ASN A 487 18.27 12.27 -28.60
N GLU A 488 18.08 11.12 -27.95
CA GLU A 488 16.83 10.77 -27.30
C GLU A 488 16.79 11.30 -25.85
N SER A 489 15.58 11.59 -25.40
CA SER A 489 15.32 12.07 -24.03
C SER A 489 15.11 10.96 -23.02
N TYR A 490 15.16 9.69 -23.46
CA TYR A 490 14.96 8.52 -22.60
C TYR A 490 15.78 7.32 -23.09
N SER A 491 15.94 6.32 -22.24
CA SER A 491 16.49 5.01 -22.59
C SER A 491 15.92 3.94 -21.67
N GLU A 492 15.41 2.84 -22.23
CA GLU A 492 15.02 1.64 -21.49
C GLU A 492 16.25 0.77 -21.30
N LEU A 493 16.51 0.38 -20.07
CA LEU A 493 17.67 -0.40 -19.65
C LEU A 493 17.22 -1.75 -19.13
N ARG A 494 17.93 -2.81 -19.56
CA ARG A 494 17.73 -4.18 -19.08
C ARG A 494 19.10 -4.78 -18.76
N LEU A 495 19.27 -5.30 -17.54
CA LEU A 495 20.49 -5.93 -17.08
C LEU A 495 20.15 -7.23 -16.35
N VAL A 496 20.77 -8.33 -16.76
CA VAL A 496 20.73 -9.62 -16.08
C VAL A 496 22.13 -10.21 -16.04
N LEU A 497 22.49 -10.88 -14.94
CA LEU A 497 23.71 -11.66 -14.86
C LEU A 497 23.42 -13.08 -15.35
N GLU A 498 24.26 -13.57 -16.25
CA GLU A 498 24.14 -14.90 -16.84
C GLU A 498 25.43 -15.70 -16.60
N ALA A 499 25.28 -17.01 -16.42
CA ALA A 499 26.38 -17.96 -16.43
C ALA A 499 26.00 -19.15 -17.35
N SER A 500 26.86 -19.46 -18.28
CA SER A 500 26.63 -20.55 -19.26
C SER A 500 25.26 -20.44 -19.97
N GLY A 501 24.87 -19.23 -20.31
CA GLY A 501 23.60 -18.95 -21.02
C GLY A 501 22.33 -19.05 -20.15
N LYS A 502 22.46 -19.16 -18.83
CA LYS A 502 21.33 -19.17 -17.90
C LYS A 502 21.36 -17.95 -16.98
N PRO A 503 20.22 -17.33 -16.69
CA PRO A 503 20.17 -16.23 -15.73
C PRO A 503 20.56 -16.73 -14.32
N ILE A 504 21.41 -15.98 -13.65
CA ILE A 504 21.84 -16.18 -12.26
C ILE A 504 21.49 -14.98 -11.38
N SER A 505 20.84 -13.96 -11.94
CA SER A 505 20.22 -12.86 -11.21
C SER A 505 18.79 -12.65 -11.68
N GLU A 506 18.00 -11.95 -10.87
CA GLU A 506 16.79 -11.31 -11.38
C GLU A 506 17.14 -10.31 -12.49
N THR A 507 16.18 -9.98 -13.32
CA THR A 507 16.34 -8.98 -14.37
C THR A 507 16.09 -7.60 -13.79
N TRP A 508 17.12 -6.76 -13.76
CA TRP A 508 17.02 -5.36 -13.40
C TRP A 508 16.55 -4.56 -14.61
N LEU A 509 15.49 -3.77 -14.43
CA LEU A 509 14.91 -2.89 -15.44
C LEU A 509 14.96 -1.43 -14.94
N TYR A 510 15.17 -0.49 -15.86
CA TYR A 510 15.10 0.92 -15.54
C TYR A 510 14.80 1.75 -16.79
N ARG A 511 13.92 2.73 -16.64
CA ARG A 511 13.74 3.76 -17.65
C ARG A 511 14.47 5.01 -17.19
N TRP A 512 15.51 5.38 -17.91
CA TRP A 512 16.15 6.66 -17.70
C TRP A 512 15.47 7.73 -18.56
N THR A 513 15.30 8.93 -18.01
CA THR A 513 14.83 10.14 -18.70
C THR A 513 15.74 11.30 -18.36
N LEU A 514 15.82 12.29 -19.27
CA LEU A 514 16.57 13.53 -19.07
C LEU A 514 15.97 14.33 -17.92
#